data_c7e162e14ab7587dcb987dd235ee40a4
#
_entry.id   c7e162e14ab7587dcb987dd235ee40a4
#
_cell.length_a   1.000
_cell.length_b   1.000
_cell.length_c   1.000
_cell.angle_alpha   90.00
_cell.angle_beta   90.00
_cell.angle_gamma   90.00
#
_symmetry.space_group_name_H-M   'P 1'
#
loop_
_entity.id
_entity.type
_entity.pdbx_description
1 polymer ?
#
loop_
_entity_poly.entity_id
_entity_poly.type
_entity_poly.pdbx_seq_one_letter_code
_entity_poly.pdbx_strand_id
1 'polypeptide(L)'
;MYGDLTKEEGDILVTPANNRLAGREGVDEVVHQAAGPELREHTHGIAVERRKENLPPCGVGEAVITPTFSLPHSSLIHVVGPDCRRPTQDNDRRELLKAAYASLFEKIGEIDDRETVVLPPLSMDVFAYPHREGARMTMEIVLAWMDSGVDPGVKKVKIITQEGNFVNNMKTVYRESEDRFPGVDRTREYRRGLID
;
A
#
# COMPACT_ATOMS: atom_id res chain seq x y z
N MET A 1 3.95 -11.65 -0.44
CA MET A 1 4.92 -12.43 -1.26
C MET A 1 6.26 -11.71 -1.25
N TYR A 2 7.36 -12.42 -1.43
CA TYR A 2 8.68 -11.81 -1.64
C TYR A 2 8.85 -11.50 -3.13
N GLY A 3 9.17 -10.25 -3.50
CA GLY A 3 9.28 -9.88 -4.90
C GLY A 3 9.58 -8.40 -5.15
N ASP A 4 9.74 -8.06 -6.42
CA ASP A 4 9.89 -6.70 -6.91
C ASP A 4 8.50 -6.16 -7.29
N LEU A 5 8.02 -5.21 -6.50
CA LEU A 5 6.70 -4.61 -6.65
C LEU A 5 6.42 -4.07 -8.07
N THR A 6 7.42 -3.48 -8.70
CA THR A 6 7.28 -2.83 -10.03
C THR A 6 7.13 -3.82 -11.19
N LYS A 7 7.44 -5.11 -10.95
CA LYS A 7 7.34 -6.20 -11.94
C LYS A 7 6.14 -7.10 -11.72
N GLU A 8 5.41 -6.91 -10.62
CA GLU A 8 4.22 -7.70 -10.35
C GLU A 8 3.07 -7.30 -11.27
N GLU A 9 2.42 -8.27 -11.87
CA GLU A 9 1.24 -8.05 -12.70
C GLU A 9 0.04 -7.62 -11.83
N GLY A 10 -0.65 -6.57 -12.26
CA GLY A 10 -1.85 -6.03 -11.61
C GLY A 10 -2.33 -4.76 -12.29
N ASP A 11 -3.54 -4.36 -11.98
CA ASP A 11 -4.15 -3.16 -12.56
C ASP A 11 -3.72 -1.92 -11.79
N ILE A 12 -3.69 -2.00 -10.48
CA ILE A 12 -3.33 -0.91 -9.59
C ILE A 12 -2.02 -1.23 -8.88
N LEU A 13 -1.05 -0.34 -9.00
CA LEU A 13 0.17 -0.35 -8.18
C LEU A 13 0.02 0.67 -7.04
N VAL A 14 0.35 0.26 -5.82
CA VAL A 14 0.39 1.15 -4.66
C VAL A 14 1.84 1.40 -4.25
N THR A 15 2.20 2.65 -3.99
CA THR A 15 3.53 3.03 -3.47
C THR A 15 3.42 3.69 -2.10
N PRO A 16 4.28 3.29 -1.12
CA PRO A 16 4.34 3.89 0.21
C PRO A 16 5.11 5.21 0.16
N ALA A 17 4.41 6.30 -0.08
CA ALA A 17 5.00 7.62 -0.28
C ALA A 17 5.27 8.38 1.04
N ASN A 18 6.09 9.42 0.95
CA ASN A 18 6.17 10.45 1.98
C ASN A 18 5.24 11.63 1.66
N ASN A 19 5.01 12.51 2.63
CA ASN A 19 4.10 13.64 2.49
C ASN A 19 4.51 14.69 1.43
N ARG A 20 5.71 14.57 0.86
CA ARG A 20 6.22 15.42 -0.22
C ARG A 20 6.05 14.78 -1.60
N LEU A 21 5.63 13.52 -1.68
CA LEU A 21 5.58 12.71 -2.90
C LEU A 21 6.92 12.72 -3.66
N ALA A 22 8.03 12.68 -2.93
CA ALA A 22 9.35 12.99 -3.49
C ALA A 22 10.03 11.80 -4.20
N GLY A 23 9.60 10.56 -3.92
CA GLY A 23 10.19 9.35 -4.52
C GLY A 23 11.70 9.23 -4.29
N ARG A 24 12.17 9.44 -3.06
CA ARG A 24 13.62 9.52 -2.76
C ARG A 24 14.12 8.46 -1.78
N GLU A 25 13.25 7.63 -1.24
CA GLU A 25 13.59 6.66 -0.21
C GLU A 25 12.80 5.37 -0.40
N GLY A 26 13.44 4.22 -0.14
CA GLY A 26 12.82 2.91 -0.06
C GLY A 26 12.07 2.49 -1.32
N VAL A 27 10.94 1.83 -1.13
CA VAL A 27 10.10 1.32 -2.22
C VAL A 27 9.58 2.44 -3.14
N ASP A 28 9.27 3.62 -2.58
CA ASP A 28 8.78 4.77 -3.36
C ASP A 28 9.83 5.28 -4.36
N GLU A 29 11.12 5.24 -4.00
CA GLU A 29 12.21 5.58 -4.93
C GLU A 29 12.28 4.61 -6.11
N VAL A 30 12.16 3.30 -5.84
CA VAL A 30 12.19 2.25 -6.89
C VAL A 30 11.00 2.43 -7.85
N VAL A 31 9.81 2.72 -7.32
CA VAL A 31 8.62 2.99 -8.13
C VAL A 31 8.82 4.24 -9.00
N HIS A 32 9.34 5.33 -8.45
CA HIS A 32 9.63 6.55 -9.20
C HIS A 32 10.71 6.35 -10.27
N GLN A 33 11.72 5.53 -10.01
CA GLN A 33 12.74 5.18 -11.01
C GLN A 33 12.14 4.36 -12.16
N ALA A 34 11.29 3.39 -11.86
CA ALA A 34 10.63 2.54 -12.84
C ALA A 34 9.59 3.29 -13.68
N ALA A 35 8.87 4.24 -13.07
CA ALA A 35 7.89 5.08 -13.75
C ALA A 35 8.51 6.12 -14.71
N GLY A 36 9.75 6.54 -14.45
CA GLY A 36 10.43 7.56 -15.23
C GLY A 36 10.35 8.98 -14.65
N PRO A 37 11.05 9.94 -15.28
CA PRO A 37 11.13 11.32 -14.77
C PRO A 37 9.79 12.04 -14.76
N GLU A 38 8.87 11.68 -15.64
CA GLU A 38 7.55 12.30 -15.78
C GLU A 38 6.72 12.18 -14.50
N LEU A 39 6.88 11.07 -13.75
CA LEU A 39 6.20 10.91 -12.46
C LEU A 39 6.66 11.99 -11.45
N ARG A 40 7.97 12.30 -11.44
CA ARG A 40 8.49 13.36 -10.55
C ARG A 40 7.99 14.75 -10.95
N GLU A 41 7.87 15.02 -12.23
CA GLU A 41 7.30 16.29 -12.73
C GLU A 41 5.84 16.39 -12.33
N HIS A 42 5.08 15.31 -12.49
CA HIS A 42 3.66 15.26 -12.12
C HIS A 42 3.45 15.48 -10.61
N THR A 43 4.17 14.75 -9.76
CA THR A 43 4.07 14.90 -8.29
C THR A 43 4.58 16.26 -7.82
N HIS A 44 5.55 16.87 -8.52
CA HIS A 44 5.94 18.26 -8.27
C HIS A 44 4.81 19.24 -8.59
N GLY A 45 4.06 19.02 -9.67
CA GLY A 45 2.86 19.80 -10.01
C GLY A 45 1.82 19.76 -8.88
N ILE A 46 1.51 18.57 -8.34
CA ILE A 46 0.63 18.41 -7.17
C ILE A 46 1.16 19.22 -5.98
N ALA A 47 2.46 19.16 -5.72
CA ALA A 47 3.08 19.91 -4.63
C ALA A 47 2.95 21.42 -4.79
N VAL A 48 3.05 21.95 -6.01
CA VAL A 48 2.87 23.37 -6.31
C VAL A 48 1.43 23.81 -6.06
N GLU A 49 0.45 23.03 -6.52
CA GLU A 49 -0.98 23.36 -6.33
C GLU A 49 -1.37 23.32 -4.84
N ARG A 50 -1.05 22.24 -4.14
CA ARG A 50 -1.38 22.08 -2.71
C ARG A 50 -0.72 23.15 -1.83
N ARG A 51 0.47 23.61 -2.21
CA ARG A 51 1.17 24.71 -1.49
C ARG A 51 0.38 26.02 -1.52
N LYS A 52 -0.40 26.30 -2.55
CA LYS A 52 -1.26 27.50 -2.62
C LYS A 52 -2.30 27.52 -1.50
N GLU A 53 -2.68 26.33 -1.04
CA GLU A 53 -3.64 26.11 0.06
C GLU A 53 -2.96 25.89 1.43
N ASN A 54 -1.63 26.05 1.51
CA ASN A 54 -0.81 25.71 2.69
C ASN A 54 -0.94 24.24 3.14
N LEU A 55 -1.20 23.32 2.21
CA LEU A 55 -1.31 21.90 2.46
C LEU A 55 -0.06 21.14 1.98
N PRO A 56 0.29 20.02 2.60
CA PRO A 56 1.30 19.12 2.05
C PRO A 56 0.80 18.50 0.73
N PRO A 57 1.69 18.08 -0.17
CA PRO A 57 1.31 17.38 -1.41
C PRO A 57 0.38 16.18 -1.18
N CYS A 58 0.63 15.43 -0.10
CA CYS A 58 -0.23 14.37 0.41
C CYS A 58 -0.01 14.27 1.92
N GLY A 59 -1.06 14.40 2.72
CA GLY A 59 -0.98 14.34 4.18
C GLY A 59 -0.78 12.90 4.70
N VAL A 60 -0.35 12.77 5.96
CA VAL A 60 -0.30 11.45 6.61
C VAL A 60 -1.74 10.92 6.75
N GLY A 61 -1.96 9.67 6.31
CA GLY A 61 -3.28 9.07 6.23
C GLY A 61 -4.02 9.36 4.92
N GLU A 62 -3.43 10.14 4.00
CA GLU A 62 -4.01 10.44 2.69
C GLU A 62 -3.43 9.55 1.58
N ALA A 63 -4.17 9.46 0.47
CA ALA A 63 -3.76 8.81 -0.77
C ALA A 63 -4.05 9.70 -1.98
N VAL A 64 -3.20 9.58 -3.03
CA VAL A 64 -3.33 10.33 -4.29
C VAL A 64 -3.11 9.40 -5.47
N ILE A 65 -3.99 9.48 -6.48
CA ILE A 65 -3.84 8.78 -7.75
C ILE A 65 -2.97 9.60 -8.70
N THR A 66 -2.06 8.94 -9.40
CA THR A 66 -1.27 9.54 -10.48
C THR A 66 -1.26 8.62 -11.71
N PRO A 67 -0.91 9.14 -12.89
CA PRO A 67 -0.56 8.29 -14.02
C PRO A 67 0.63 7.39 -13.70
N THR A 68 0.70 6.25 -14.38
CA THR A 68 1.75 5.22 -14.20
C THR A 68 3.00 5.47 -15.03
N PHE A 69 2.88 6.26 -16.10
CA PHE A 69 3.94 6.55 -17.08
C PHE A 69 4.54 5.26 -17.66
N SER A 70 5.80 4.94 -17.35
CA SER A 70 6.48 3.74 -17.87
C SER A 70 6.17 2.45 -17.11
N LEU A 71 5.39 2.48 -16.04
CA LEU A 71 4.98 1.28 -15.31
C LEU A 71 3.91 0.50 -16.10
N PRO A 72 3.89 -0.85 -16.01
CA PRO A 72 2.96 -1.68 -16.77
C PRO A 72 1.54 -1.78 -16.16
N HIS A 73 1.21 -0.91 -15.21
CA HIS A 73 -0.06 -0.88 -14.50
C HIS A 73 -0.99 0.19 -15.09
N SER A 74 -2.29 0.09 -14.87
CA SER A 74 -3.26 1.09 -15.34
C SER A 74 -3.32 2.32 -14.43
N SER A 75 -3.07 2.16 -13.14
CA SER A 75 -3.10 3.26 -12.15
C SER A 75 -2.03 3.11 -11.09
N LEU A 76 -1.54 4.24 -10.59
CA LEU A 76 -0.59 4.33 -9.47
C LEU A 76 -1.22 5.12 -8.32
N ILE A 77 -1.23 4.55 -7.12
CA ILE A 77 -1.71 5.21 -5.91
C ILE A 77 -0.56 5.41 -4.93
N HIS A 78 -0.29 6.67 -4.60
CA HIS A 78 0.64 7.05 -3.53
C HIS A 78 -0.11 7.11 -2.21
N VAL A 79 0.38 6.42 -1.18
CA VAL A 79 -0.23 6.40 0.15
C VAL A 79 0.78 6.84 1.20
N VAL A 80 0.42 7.79 2.03
CA VAL A 80 1.28 8.27 3.11
C VAL A 80 0.83 7.69 4.44
N GLY A 81 1.56 6.70 4.93
CA GLY A 81 1.35 6.15 6.27
C GLY A 81 2.14 6.88 7.36
N PRO A 82 1.98 6.50 8.64
CA PRO A 82 2.71 7.10 9.76
C PRO A 82 4.21 6.84 9.69
N ASP A 83 5.01 7.87 9.97
CA ASP A 83 6.47 7.79 10.14
C ASP A 83 6.81 7.53 11.62
N CYS A 84 7.20 6.30 11.93
CA CYS A 84 7.49 5.83 13.29
C CYS A 84 8.98 5.94 13.68
N ARG A 85 9.82 6.57 12.86
CA ARG A 85 11.23 6.87 13.22
C ARG A 85 11.35 7.87 14.37
N ARG A 86 10.29 8.64 14.62
CA ARG A 86 10.16 9.55 15.76
C ARG A 86 9.20 8.97 16.79
N PRO A 87 9.35 9.28 18.07
CA PRO A 87 8.41 8.83 19.09
C PRO A 87 6.98 9.30 18.73
N THR A 88 6.12 8.35 18.45
CA THR A 88 4.68 8.55 18.26
C THR A 88 3.96 7.71 19.31
N GLN A 89 2.82 8.20 19.80
CA GLN A 89 2.00 7.37 20.69
C GLN A 89 1.46 6.16 19.90
N ASP A 90 1.40 5.00 20.56
CA ASP A 90 0.99 3.76 19.89
C ASP A 90 -0.40 3.85 19.26
N ASN A 91 -1.34 4.53 19.92
CA ASN A 91 -2.68 4.71 19.39
C ASN A 91 -2.69 5.61 18.16
N ASP A 92 -1.90 6.69 18.15
CA ASP A 92 -1.87 7.63 17.02
C ASP A 92 -1.34 6.94 15.76
N ARG A 93 -0.27 6.14 15.86
CA ARG A 93 0.26 5.41 14.69
C ARG A 93 -0.73 4.38 14.13
N ARG A 94 -1.53 3.72 14.99
CA ARG A 94 -2.55 2.78 14.56
C ARG A 94 -3.67 3.46 13.79
N GLU A 95 -4.19 4.56 14.33
CA GLU A 95 -5.25 5.32 13.68
C GLU A 95 -4.77 5.93 12.36
N LEU A 96 -3.54 6.44 12.30
CA LEU A 96 -2.95 6.95 11.06
C LEU A 96 -2.74 5.85 10.02
N LEU A 97 -2.35 4.63 10.44
CA LEU A 97 -2.24 3.51 9.51
C LEU A 97 -3.60 3.07 8.98
N LYS A 98 -4.62 3.03 9.84
CA LYS A 98 -6.02 2.76 9.42
C LYS A 98 -6.52 3.82 8.44
N ALA A 99 -6.25 5.11 8.71
CA ALA A 99 -6.62 6.20 7.82
C ALA A 99 -5.94 6.07 6.45
N ALA A 100 -4.66 5.68 6.42
CA ALA A 100 -3.94 5.43 5.16
C ALA A 100 -4.58 4.31 4.33
N TYR A 101 -4.98 3.21 4.96
CA TYR A 101 -5.70 2.14 4.26
C TYR A 101 -7.10 2.56 3.83
N ALA A 102 -7.83 3.32 4.66
CA ALA A 102 -9.16 3.84 4.30
C ALA A 102 -9.09 4.74 3.07
N SER A 103 -8.14 5.70 3.05
CA SER A 103 -7.88 6.55 1.88
C SER A 103 -7.46 5.74 0.65
N LEU A 104 -6.64 4.69 0.82
CA LEU A 104 -6.29 3.79 -0.27
C LEU A 104 -7.52 3.13 -0.88
N PHE A 105 -8.40 2.58 -0.06
CA PHE A 105 -9.61 1.89 -0.52
C PHE A 105 -10.60 2.86 -1.20
N GLU A 106 -10.71 4.09 -0.69
CA GLU A 106 -11.48 5.14 -1.36
C GLU A 106 -10.92 5.41 -2.77
N LYS A 107 -9.60 5.58 -2.89
CA LYS A 107 -8.94 5.82 -4.18
C LYS A 107 -9.04 4.63 -5.14
N ILE A 108 -9.01 3.40 -4.65
CA ILE A 108 -9.27 2.22 -5.47
C ILE A 108 -10.69 2.28 -6.06
N GLY A 109 -11.68 2.68 -5.25
CA GLY A 109 -13.07 2.82 -5.69
C GLY A 109 -13.29 3.85 -6.81
N GLU A 110 -12.38 4.81 -6.99
CA GLU A 110 -12.43 5.82 -8.07
C GLU A 110 -11.91 5.29 -9.43
N ILE A 111 -11.30 4.09 -9.47
CA ILE A 111 -10.67 3.50 -10.67
C ILE A 111 -11.60 2.46 -11.28
N ASP A 112 -11.85 2.52 -12.59
CA ASP A 112 -12.75 1.60 -13.28
C ASP A 112 -12.16 0.19 -13.41
N ASP A 113 -10.95 0.06 -13.95
CA ASP A 113 -10.24 -1.22 -14.12
C ASP A 113 -9.39 -1.51 -12.87
N ARG A 114 -9.91 -2.35 -11.95
CA ARG A 114 -9.31 -2.56 -10.63
C ARG A 114 -9.40 -3.99 -10.08
N GLU A 115 -9.32 -5.00 -10.93
CA GLU A 115 -9.44 -6.38 -10.46
C GLU A 115 -8.30 -6.83 -9.55
N THR A 116 -7.07 -6.41 -9.85
CA THR A 116 -5.87 -6.80 -9.09
C THR A 116 -5.11 -5.59 -8.56
N VAL A 117 -4.97 -5.51 -7.24
CA VAL A 117 -4.18 -4.47 -6.55
C VAL A 117 -2.86 -5.05 -6.08
N VAL A 118 -1.75 -4.41 -6.44
CA VAL A 118 -0.39 -4.72 -5.99
C VAL A 118 0.00 -3.72 -4.91
N LEU A 119 0.21 -4.19 -3.69
CA LEU A 119 0.32 -3.39 -2.48
C LEU A 119 1.58 -3.75 -1.70
N PRO A 120 2.46 -2.80 -1.33
CA PRO A 120 3.52 -3.03 -0.36
C PRO A 120 2.98 -2.90 1.07
N PRO A 121 3.68 -3.43 2.07
CA PRO A 121 3.39 -3.11 3.46
C PRO A 121 3.57 -1.61 3.71
N LEU A 122 2.51 -0.91 4.13
CA LEU A 122 2.58 0.53 4.37
C LEU A 122 3.36 0.84 5.65
N SER A 123 4.26 1.83 5.59
CA SER A 123 5.08 2.34 6.71
C SER A 123 6.12 1.38 7.30
N MET A 124 6.30 0.17 6.79
CA MET A 124 7.10 -0.87 7.43
C MET A 124 8.55 -1.00 6.93
N ASP A 125 8.92 -0.21 5.95
CA ASP A 125 10.30 -0.06 5.49
C ASP A 125 10.93 1.19 6.15
N VAL A 126 11.16 2.25 5.40
CA VAL A 126 11.84 3.49 5.86
C VAL A 126 11.16 4.12 7.07
N PHE A 127 9.83 4.06 7.17
CA PHE A 127 9.07 4.65 8.29
C PHE A 127 9.04 3.82 9.57
N ALA A 128 9.69 2.64 9.56
CA ALA A 128 9.97 1.83 10.73
C ALA A 128 8.75 1.50 11.62
N TYR A 129 7.58 1.31 11.03
CA TYR A 129 6.42 0.80 11.76
C TYR A 129 6.72 -0.61 12.31
N PRO A 130 6.34 -0.96 13.57
CA PRO A 130 6.63 -2.27 14.13
C PRO A 130 6.06 -3.40 13.28
N HIS A 131 6.93 -4.25 12.71
CA HIS A 131 6.59 -5.23 11.67
C HIS A 131 5.49 -6.22 12.07
N ARG A 132 5.52 -6.74 13.32
CA ARG A 132 4.51 -7.70 13.76
C ARG A 132 3.13 -7.06 13.91
N GLU A 133 3.06 -5.86 14.49
CA GLU A 133 1.83 -5.11 14.62
C GLU A 133 1.30 -4.68 13.25
N GLY A 134 2.18 -4.13 12.41
CA GLY A 134 1.83 -3.72 11.07
C GLY A 134 1.36 -4.86 10.17
N ALA A 135 2.01 -6.04 10.25
CA ALA A 135 1.57 -7.23 9.53
C ALA A 135 0.16 -7.66 9.96
N ARG A 136 -0.12 -7.64 11.27
CA ARG A 136 -1.46 -7.94 11.80
C ARG A 136 -2.50 -6.95 11.31
N MET A 137 -2.24 -5.64 11.46
CA MET A 137 -3.15 -4.59 11.03
C MET A 137 -3.40 -4.63 9.52
N THR A 138 -2.35 -4.78 8.71
CA THR A 138 -2.47 -4.91 7.26
C THR A 138 -3.39 -6.08 6.89
N MET A 139 -3.17 -7.25 7.48
CA MET A 139 -3.95 -8.44 7.19
C MET A 139 -5.42 -8.26 7.61
N GLU A 140 -5.66 -7.79 8.84
CA GLU A 140 -7.01 -7.58 9.38
C GLU A 140 -7.79 -6.55 8.55
N ILE A 141 -7.15 -5.42 8.17
CA ILE A 141 -7.79 -4.35 7.41
C ILE A 141 -8.09 -4.80 5.97
N VAL A 142 -7.11 -5.40 5.28
CA VAL A 142 -7.29 -5.83 3.88
C VAL A 142 -8.32 -6.95 3.78
N LEU A 143 -8.28 -7.95 4.67
CA LEU A 143 -9.24 -9.03 4.68
C LEU A 143 -10.66 -8.52 5.01
N ALA A 144 -10.81 -7.66 6.02
CA ALA A 144 -12.10 -7.08 6.36
C ALA A 144 -12.69 -6.27 5.20
N TRP A 145 -11.85 -5.51 4.47
CA TRP A 145 -12.28 -4.77 3.29
C TRP A 145 -12.72 -5.71 2.16
N MET A 146 -11.94 -6.74 1.85
CA MET A 146 -12.28 -7.75 0.84
C MET A 146 -13.59 -8.49 1.18
N ASP A 147 -13.78 -8.86 2.46
CA ASP A 147 -14.97 -9.57 2.93
C ASP A 147 -16.23 -8.69 2.97
N SER A 148 -16.06 -7.37 3.12
CA SER A 148 -17.19 -6.44 3.18
C SER A 148 -18.00 -6.38 1.90
N GLY A 149 -17.41 -6.76 0.76
CA GLY A 149 -18.01 -6.65 -0.56
C GLY A 149 -18.33 -5.21 -0.99
N VAL A 150 -17.78 -4.22 -0.31
CA VAL A 150 -17.97 -2.79 -0.65
C VAL A 150 -17.41 -2.47 -2.03
N ASP A 151 -16.30 -3.10 -2.41
CA ASP A 151 -15.75 -2.99 -3.75
C ASP A 151 -15.70 -4.35 -4.46
N PRO A 152 -16.78 -4.75 -5.15
CA PRO A 152 -16.83 -6.04 -5.85
C PRO A 152 -15.94 -6.07 -7.10
N GLY A 153 -15.39 -4.93 -7.54
CA GLY A 153 -14.44 -4.86 -8.66
C GLY A 153 -13.10 -5.50 -8.31
N VAL A 154 -12.63 -5.33 -7.07
CA VAL A 154 -11.36 -5.93 -6.63
C VAL A 154 -11.54 -7.41 -6.28
N LYS A 155 -10.82 -8.26 -7.00
CA LYS A 155 -10.86 -9.72 -6.83
C LYS A 155 -9.58 -10.27 -6.21
N LYS A 156 -8.48 -9.51 -6.29
CA LYS A 156 -7.17 -9.96 -5.83
C LYS A 156 -6.36 -8.80 -5.25
N VAL A 157 -5.78 -9.03 -4.08
CA VAL A 157 -4.77 -8.15 -3.49
C VAL A 157 -3.48 -8.94 -3.32
N LYS A 158 -2.40 -8.46 -3.95
CA LYS A 158 -1.05 -9.02 -3.84
C LYS A 158 -0.24 -8.14 -2.90
N ILE A 159 0.15 -8.66 -1.73
CA ILE A 159 1.05 -7.94 -0.82
C ILE A 159 2.48 -8.35 -1.12
N ILE A 160 3.27 -7.43 -1.64
CA ILE A 160 4.64 -7.66 -2.15
C ILE A 160 5.65 -6.89 -1.30
N THR A 161 6.72 -7.57 -0.89
CA THR A 161 7.83 -6.97 -0.14
C THR A 161 9.13 -7.72 -0.37
N GLN A 162 10.25 -7.04 -0.17
CA GLN A 162 11.59 -7.65 -0.11
C GLN A 162 12.07 -7.88 1.32
N GLU A 163 11.22 -7.56 2.32
CA GLU A 163 11.52 -7.74 3.74
C GLU A 163 11.11 -9.14 4.24
N GLY A 164 12.09 -10.05 4.35
CA GLY A 164 11.84 -11.45 4.76
C GLY A 164 11.17 -11.58 6.13
N ASN A 165 11.52 -10.73 7.09
CA ASN A 165 10.90 -10.72 8.41
C ASN A 165 9.42 -10.34 8.33
N PHE A 166 9.05 -9.41 7.45
CA PHE A 166 7.66 -9.05 7.24
C PHE A 166 6.88 -10.21 6.63
N VAL A 167 7.43 -10.90 5.63
CA VAL A 167 6.81 -12.09 5.02
C VAL A 167 6.52 -13.15 6.08
N ASN A 168 7.47 -13.41 6.99
CA ASN A 168 7.29 -14.38 8.07
C ASN A 168 6.19 -13.92 9.07
N ASN A 169 6.16 -12.65 9.42
CA ASN A 169 5.10 -12.09 10.26
C ASN A 169 3.73 -12.22 9.60
N MET A 170 3.61 -11.93 8.30
CA MET A 170 2.36 -12.09 7.54
C MET A 170 1.90 -13.56 7.51
N LYS A 171 2.81 -14.51 7.28
CA LYS A 171 2.50 -15.95 7.33
C LYS A 171 1.93 -16.36 8.70
N THR A 172 2.54 -15.86 9.77
CA THR A 172 2.10 -16.14 11.15
C THR A 172 0.71 -15.55 11.40
N VAL A 173 0.51 -14.28 11.09
CA VAL A 173 -0.79 -13.60 11.27
C VAL A 173 -1.87 -14.26 10.42
N TYR A 174 -1.55 -14.64 9.19
CA TYR A 174 -2.50 -15.33 8.32
C TYR A 174 -3.00 -16.65 8.93
N ARG A 175 -2.09 -17.46 9.48
CA ARG A 175 -2.46 -18.72 10.17
C ARG A 175 -3.31 -18.45 11.41
N GLU A 176 -2.95 -17.44 12.20
CA GLU A 176 -3.71 -17.04 13.40
C GLU A 176 -5.10 -16.45 13.05
N SER A 177 -5.29 -15.94 11.84
CA SER A 177 -6.53 -15.28 11.37
C SER A 177 -7.42 -16.21 10.56
N GLU A 178 -7.00 -17.44 10.28
CA GLU A 178 -7.74 -18.37 9.41
C GLU A 178 -9.15 -18.67 9.95
N ASP A 179 -9.30 -18.73 11.28
CA ASP A 179 -10.59 -18.93 11.95
C ASP A 179 -11.43 -17.65 12.06
N ARG A 180 -10.82 -16.47 11.91
CA ARG A 180 -11.50 -15.18 12.06
C ARG A 180 -12.18 -14.70 10.78
N PHE A 181 -11.71 -15.14 9.63
CA PHE A 181 -12.22 -14.75 8.31
C PHE A 181 -12.59 -15.99 7.48
N PRO A 182 -13.60 -16.78 7.90
CA PRO A 182 -13.94 -18.04 7.25
C PRO A 182 -14.55 -17.88 5.84
N GLY A 183 -15.04 -16.69 5.48
CA GLY A 183 -15.67 -16.41 4.19
C GLY A 183 -14.70 -16.03 3.07
N VAL A 184 -13.42 -15.77 3.39
CA VAL A 184 -12.43 -15.42 2.36
C VAL A 184 -12.07 -16.65 1.56
N ASP A 185 -12.39 -16.66 0.26
CA ASP A 185 -11.87 -17.68 -0.66
C ASP A 185 -10.36 -17.51 -0.80
N ARG A 186 -9.64 -18.15 0.13
CA ARG A 186 -8.19 -18.20 0.19
C ARG A 186 -7.73 -19.24 -0.79
N THR A 187 -7.83 -18.92 -2.09
CA THR A 187 -7.56 -19.83 -3.20
C THR A 187 -6.22 -20.56 -3.04
N ARG A 188 -6.13 -21.78 -3.60
CA ARG A 188 -4.93 -22.60 -3.62
C ARG A 188 -3.69 -21.88 -4.17
N GLU A 189 -3.85 -20.88 -5.01
CA GLU A 189 -2.77 -20.02 -5.54
C GLU A 189 -2.15 -19.13 -4.46
N TYR A 190 -2.95 -18.59 -3.55
CA TYR A 190 -2.42 -17.83 -2.41
C TYR A 190 -1.62 -18.73 -1.46
N ARG A 191 -2.08 -19.97 -1.25
CA ARG A 191 -1.36 -20.96 -0.45
C ARG A 191 -0.03 -21.39 -1.09
N ARG A 192 0.04 -21.54 -2.42
CA ARG A 192 1.28 -21.87 -3.12
C ARG A 192 2.32 -20.75 -3.08
N GLY A 193 1.92 -19.48 -3.22
CA GLY A 193 2.82 -18.34 -3.14
C GLY A 193 3.34 -18.02 -1.72
N LEU A 194 2.81 -18.68 -0.68
CA LEU A 194 3.23 -18.51 0.71
C LEU A 194 4.12 -19.67 1.22
N ILE A 195 4.20 -20.77 0.49
CA ILE A 195 4.83 -22.04 0.95
C ILE A 195 6.13 -22.35 0.18
N ASP A 196 6.34 -21.75 -1.01
CA ASP A 196 7.59 -21.84 -1.79
C ASP A 196 8.55 -20.65 -1.43
#